data_8be9c20c1f0610c4482106dd47b92f08
#
_entry.id   8be9c20c1f0610c4482106dd47b92f08
#
_cell.length_a   1.000
_cell.length_b   1.000
_cell.length_c   1.000
_cell.angle_alpha   90.00
_cell.angle_beta   90.00
_cell.angle_gamma   90.00
#
_symmetry.space_group_name_H-M   'P 1'
#
loop_
_entity.id
_entity.type
_entity.pdbx_description
1 polymer ?
#
loop_
_entity_poly.entity_id
_entity_poly.type
_entity_poly.pdbx_seq_one_letter_code
_entity_poly.pdbx_strand_id
1 'polypeptide(L)'
;SEYIRNRKLYLAALELKKADRKVIDVALDYGYDTPDSFAKAFTRFHGISPMQVKQGGDIRTFLPLSVKVTVQGGDKMDYKITKMFGFKVIGFAREFSFDTAYEEIPKYWDEICEKYAANVYAGNPPANPQEKALMDNCIGEFGICIDDEKASSKGKFTYLIAGKYTGGEVPEGMMLYEFEQGEWAVFDCVGAIPEALQSLNTRIFKEWLPGNPDYELSGNANVEWYDCVNGKTTDADYHSAIWIPVKRR
;
A
#
# COMPACT_ATOMS: atom_id res chain seq x y z
N SER A 1 -1.49 -14.24 -26.19
CA SER A 1 -1.42 -14.32 -24.73
C SER A 1 -2.42 -15.32 -24.19
N GLU A 2 -2.19 -15.85 -23.01
CA GLU A 2 -3.06 -16.85 -22.38
C GLU A 2 -4.46 -16.30 -22.12
N TYR A 3 -4.57 -15.04 -21.71
CA TYR A 3 -5.86 -14.36 -21.53
C TYR A 3 -6.72 -14.40 -22.79
N ILE A 4 -6.17 -14.02 -23.96
CA ILE A 4 -6.90 -14.02 -25.23
C ILE A 4 -7.39 -15.41 -25.58
N ARG A 5 -6.53 -16.43 -25.39
CA ARG A 5 -6.90 -17.84 -25.66
C ARG A 5 -8.06 -18.28 -24.76
N ASN A 6 -7.96 -18.05 -23.47
CA ASN A 6 -8.99 -18.47 -22.50
C ASN A 6 -10.30 -17.70 -22.72
N ARG A 7 -10.22 -16.42 -23.06
CA ARG A 7 -11.41 -15.62 -23.41
C ARG A 7 -12.11 -16.12 -24.67
N LYS A 8 -11.34 -16.46 -25.71
CA LYS A 8 -11.87 -17.07 -26.94
C LYS A 8 -12.57 -18.40 -26.65
N LEU A 9 -11.96 -19.28 -25.85
CA LEU A 9 -12.57 -20.57 -25.49
C LEU A 9 -13.87 -20.40 -24.71
N TYR A 10 -13.93 -19.43 -23.79
CA TYR A 10 -15.16 -19.13 -23.05
C TYR A 10 -16.28 -18.62 -23.98
N LEU A 11 -15.98 -17.70 -24.91
CA LEU A 11 -16.96 -17.19 -25.87
C LEU A 11 -17.42 -18.29 -26.84
N ALA A 12 -16.51 -19.14 -27.30
CA ALA A 12 -16.83 -20.30 -28.10
C ALA A 12 -17.82 -21.27 -27.39
N ALA A 13 -17.63 -21.46 -26.08
CA ALA A 13 -18.54 -22.28 -25.27
C ALA A 13 -19.95 -21.68 -25.19
N LEU A 14 -20.06 -20.35 -25.05
CA LEU A 14 -21.37 -19.65 -25.06
C LEU A 14 -22.07 -19.80 -26.41
N GLU A 15 -21.33 -19.81 -27.53
CA GLU A 15 -21.94 -20.04 -28.85
C GLU A 15 -22.37 -21.49 -29.06
N LEU A 16 -21.60 -22.45 -28.56
CA LEU A 16 -21.96 -23.87 -28.62
C LEU A 16 -23.23 -24.20 -27.80
N LYS A 17 -23.55 -23.42 -26.78
CA LYS A 17 -24.81 -23.53 -26.03
C LYS A 17 -26.03 -23.04 -26.82
N LYS A 18 -25.82 -22.21 -27.86
CA LYS A 18 -26.88 -21.79 -28.78
C LYS A 18 -27.10 -22.93 -29.81
N ALA A 19 -28.29 -23.46 -29.89
CA ALA A 19 -28.61 -24.79 -30.45
C ALA A 19 -28.14 -25.13 -31.90
N ASP A 20 -27.82 -24.15 -32.76
CA ASP A 20 -27.65 -24.39 -34.22
C ASP A 20 -26.23 -24.34 -34.76
N ARG A 21 -25.19 -24.15 -33.93
CA ARG A 21 -23.80 -24.04 -34.41
C ARG A 21 -23.08 -25.39 -34.40
N LYS A 22 -22.44 -25.75 -35.53
CA LYS A 22 -21.56 -26.93 -35.58
C LYS A 22 -20.24 -26.64 -34.85
N VAL A 23 -19.68 -27.64 -34.18
CA VAL A 23 -18.42 -27.50 -33.45
C VAL A 23 -17.26 -27.07 -34.35
N ILE A 24 -17.25 -27.54 -35.63
CA ILE A 24 -16.23 -27.20 -36.61
C ILE A 24 -16.29 -25.71 -37.00
N ASP A 25 -17.49 -25.16 -37.16
CA ASP A 25 -17.66 -23.77 -37.56
C ASP A 25 -17.19 -22.84 -36.43
N VAL A 26 -17.56 -23.17 -35.19
CA VAL A 26 -17.11 -22.43 -33.99
C VAL A 26 -15.58 -22.52 -33.85
N ALA A 27 -14.97 -23.68 -34.08
CA ALA A 27 -13.52 -23.83 -34.01
C ALA A 27 -12.80 -22.87 -34.99
N LEU A 28 -13.28 -22.81 -36.24
CA LEU A 28 -12.72 -21.93 -37.27
C LEU A 28 -12.90 -20.44 -36.93
N ASP A 29 -14.09 -20.02 -36.49
CA ASP A 29 -14.39 -18.63 -36.09
C ASP A 29 -13.50 -18.12 -34.97
N TYR A 30 -13.10 -19.01 -34.06
CA TYR A 30 -12.21 -18.67 -32.93
C TYR A 30 -10.72 -18.88 -33.24
N GLY A 31 -10.40 -19.19 -34.53
CA GLY A 31 -9.03 -19.21 -35.06
C GLY A 31 -8.27 -20.50 -34.80
N TYR A 32 -8.98 -21.63 -34.80
CA TYR A 32 -8.38 -22.97 -34.76
C TYR A 32 -8.44 -23.61 -36.14
N ASP A 33 -7.30 -24.05 -36.67
CA ASP A 33 -7.20 -24.65 -38.00
C ASP A 33 -7.83 -26.03 -38.07
N THR A 34 -7.94 -26.74 -36.95
CA THR A 34 -8.52 -28.08 -36.89
C THR A 34 -9.48 -28.25 -35.71
N PRO A 35 -10.58 -29.01 -35.85
CA PRO A 35 -11.47 -29.35 -34.78
C PRO A 35 -10.79 -30.05 -33.60
N ASP A 36 -9.76 -30.84 -33.87
CA ASP A 36 -8.98 -31.58 -32.89
C ASP A 36 -8.16 -30.66 -31.98
N SER A 37 -7.48 -29.67 -32.57
CA SER A 37 -6.71 -28.68 -31.82
C SER A 37 -7.63 -27.82 -30.93
N PHE A 38 -8.80 -27.45 -31.46
CA PHE A 38 -9.84 -26.76 -30.68
C PHE A 38 -10.35 -27.63 -29.55
N ALA A 39 -10.75 -28.88 -29.80
CA ALA A 39 -11.31 -29.79 -28.80
C ALA A 39 -10.33 -30.05 -27.64
N LYS A 40 -9.03 -30.21 -27.95
CA LYS A 40 -7.97 -30.36 -26.92
C LYS A 40 -7.82 -29.11 -26.06
N ALA A 41 -7.74 -27.92 -26.67
CA ALA A 41 -7.63 -26.66 -25.96
C ALA A 41 -8.89 -26.36 -25.12
N PHE A 42 -10.05 -26.60 -25.70
CA PHE A 42 -11.36 -26.41 -25.07
C PHE A 42 -11.54 -27.31 -23.84
N THR A 43 -11.25 -28.62 -23.98
CA THR A 43 -11.35 -29.56 -22.87
C THR A 43 -10.35 -29.26 -21.76
N ARG A 44 -9.13 -28.84 -22.12
CA ARG A 44 -8.14 -28.39 -21.11
C ARG A 44 -8.62 -27.18 -20.31
N PHE A 45 -9.35 -26.28 -20.94
CA PHE A 45 -9.83 -25.06 -20.29
C PHE A 45 -11.14 -25.29 -19.51
N HIS A 46 -12.14 -25.97 -20.11
CA HIS A 46 -13.47 -26.15 -19.51
C HIS A 46 -13.60 -27.41 -18.67
N GLY A 47 -12.70 -28.39 -18.82
CA GLY A 47 -12.81 -29.71 -18.19
C GLY A 47 -13.75 -30.70 -18.93
N ILE A 48 -14.51 -30.23 -19.92
CA ILE A 48 -15.47 -31.01 -20.72
C ILE A 48 -15.31 -30.74 -22.20
N SER A 49 -15.73 -31.65 -23.06
CA SER A 49 -15.62 -31.51 -24.51
C SER A 49 -16.64 -30.52 -25.09
N PRO A 50 -16.37 -29.93 -26.29
CA PRO A 50 -17.31 -29.07 -27.00
C PRO A 50 -18.68 -29.75 -27.23
N MET A 51 -18.71 -31.06 -27.49
CA MET A 51 -19.95 -31.81 -27.70
C MET A 51 -20.75 -31.95 -26.39
N GLN A 52 -20.10 -32.15 -25.25
CA GLN A 52 -20.76 -32.19 -23.95
C GLN A 52 -21.38 -30.84 -23.59
N VAL A 53 -20.75 -29.71 -23.97
CA VAL A 53 -21.35 -28.37 -23.80
C VAL A 53 -22.63 -28.22 -24.60
N LYS A 54 -22.67 -28.71 -25.85
CA LYS A 54 -23.89 -28.73 -26.69
C LYS A 54 -25.02 -29.56 -26.07
N GLN A 55 -24.69 -30.56 -25.29
CA GLN A 55 -25.63 -31.41 -24.56
C GLN A 55 -26.07 -30.85 -23.20
N GLY A 56 -25.68 -29.60 -22.90
CA GLY A 56 -26.05 -28.91 -21.66
C GLY A 56 -25.03 -28.97 -20.54
N GLY A 57 -23.81 -29.46 -20.79
CA GLY A 57 -22.74 -29.49 -19.81
C GLY A 57 -22.34 -28.11 -19.30
N ASP A 58 -21.86 -28.05 -18.07
CA ASP A 58 -21.42 -26.81 -17.45
C ASP A 58 -20.06 -26.34 -17.98
N ILE A 59 -19.92 -25.04 -18.14
CA ILE A 59 -18.71 -24.39 -18.66
C ILE A 59 -18.02 -23.60 -17.57
N ARG A 60 -16.67 -23.57 -17.62
CA ARG A 60 -15.90 -22.67 -16.79
C ARG A 60 -16.12 -21.22 -17.22
N THR A 61 -16.57 -20.37 -16.31
CA THR A 61 -16.77 -18.93 -16.57
C THR A 61 -15.41 -18.22 -16.67
N PHE A 62 -15.30 -17.31 -17.65
CA PHE A 62 -14.14 -16.45 -17.84
C PHE A 62 -14.59 -15.05 -18.22
N LEU A 63 -14.70 -14.18 -17.21
CA LEU A 63 -15.19 -12.82 -17.40
C LEU A 63 -14.22 -11.96 -18.20
N PRO A 64 -14.70 -10.89 -18.87
CA PRO A 64 -13.83 -9.91 -19.50
C PRO A 64 -12.96 -9.22 -18.47
N LEU A 65 -11.74 -8.85 -18.90
CA LEU A 65 -10.87 -7.99 -18.11
C LEU A 65 -11.59 -6.65 -17.89
N SER A 66 -11.82 -6.30 -16.64
CA SER A 66 -12.32 -4.97 -16.27
C SER A 66 -11.13 -4.12 -15.88
N VAL A 67 -10.80 -3.13 -16.70
CA VAL A 67 -9.79 -2.13 -16.38
C VAL A 67 -10.52 -0.90 -15.86
N LYS A 68 -10.41 -0.61 -14.57
CA LYS A 68 -10.76 0.70 -14.04
C LYS A 68 -9.63 1.66 -14.37
N VAL A 69 -9.81 2.51 -15.35
CA VAL A 69 -8.93 3.66 -15.58
C VAL A 69 -9.48 4.80 -14.73
N THR A 70 -8.86 5.09 -13.62
CA THR A 70 -9.11 6.32 -12.88
C THR A 70 -8.22 7.40 -13.51
N VAL A 71 -8.81 8.28 -14.28
CA VAL A 71 -8.13 9.49 -14.77
C VAL A 71 -8.18 10.48 -13.61
N GLN A 72 -7.13 10.58 -12.85
CA GLN A 72 -6.90 11.66 -11.90
C GLN A 72 -6.02 12.69 -12.61
N GLY A 73 -6.60 13.77 -13.06
CA GLY A 73 -5.91 14.87 -13.69
C GLY A 73 -6.56 16.17 -13.29
N GLY A 74 -5.78 17.07 -12.71
CA GLY A 74 -6.18 18.46 -12.48
C GLY A 74 -6.24 18.94 -11.04
N ASP A 75 -6.32 18.08 -10.04
CA ASP A 75 -6.23 18.53 -8.65
C ASP A 75 -4.77 18.78 -8.28
N LYS A 76 -4.43 20.07 -8.12
CA LYS A 76 -3.15 20.43 -7.51
C LYS A 76 -3.13 19.82 -6.10
N MET A 77 -2.12 19.03 -5.82
CA MET A 77 -1.88 18.57 -4.48
C MET A 77 -1.35 19.76 -3.66
N ASP A 78 -2.10 20.14 -2.64
CA ASP A 78 -1.69 21.22 -1.76
C ASP A 78 -0.56 20.74 -0.85
N TYR A 79 0.53 21.49 -0.84
CA TYR A 79 1.67 21.26 0.04
C TYR A 79 2.33 22.58 0.42
N LYS A 80 3.08 22.55 1.53
CA LYS A 80 3.85 23.69 2.01
C LYS A 80 5.32 23.30 2.08
N ILE A 81 6.20 24.17 1.62
CA ILE A 81 7.64 24.00 1.85
C ILE A 81 8.00 24.68 3.19
N THR A 82 8.55 23.88 4.10
CA THR A 82 8.93 24.33 5.44
C THR A 82 10.39 23.99 5.70
N LYS A 83 11.15 24.96 6.22
CA LYS A 83 12.52 24.69 6.72
C LYS A 83 12.42 24.16 8.14
N MET A 84 12.99 23.00 8.35
CA MET A 84 13.05 22.37 9.67
C MET A 84 14.51 22.29 10.13
N PHE A 85 14.72 22.59 11.42
CA PHE A 85 15.99 22.29 12.07
C PHE A 85 16.16 20.79 12.23
N GLY A 86 17.41 20.33 12.35
CA GLY A 86 17.67 18.92 12.64
C GLY A 86 17.01 18.52 13.96
N PHE A 87 16.44 17.32 14.01
CA PHE A 87 15.78 16.77 15.18
C PHE A 87 16.00 15.26 15.28
N LYS A 88 15.89 14.76 16.51
CA LYS A 88 16.02 13.33 16.79
C LYS A 88 14.67 12.75 17.18
N VAL A 89 14.46 11.51 16.84
CA VAL A 89 13.29 10.72 17.19
C VAL A 89 13.73 9.41 17.81
N ILE A 90 12.92 8.89 18.73
CA ILE A 90 13.12 7.59 19.36
C ILE A 90 11.86 6.76 19.21
N GLY A 91 12.00 5.45 18.99
CA GLY A 91 10.82 4.61 18.85
C GLY A 91 11.13 3.13 18.63
N PHE A 92 10.07 2.41 18.30
CA PHE A 92 10.11 0.98 18.00
C PHE A 92 10.25 0.78 16.50
N ALA A 93 11.29 0.03 16.07
CA ALA A 93 11.62 -0.18 14.68
C ALA A 93 11.32 -1.62 14.24
N ARG A 94 10.83 -1.79 13.00
CA ARG A 94 10.64 -3.09 12.34
C ARG A 94 10.84 -2.96 10.83
N GLU A 95 11.42 -3.99 10.21
CA GLU A 95 11.48 -4.08 8.73
C GLU A 95 10.17 -4.57 8.16
N PHE A 96 9.75 -3.97 7.03
CA PHE A 96 8.57 -4.35 6.26
C PHE A 96 8.91 -4.50 4.78
N SER A 97 8.15 -5.34 4.08
CA SER A 97 8.19 -5.41 2.62
C SER A 97 7.32 -4.30 2.02
N PHE A 98 7.78 -3.68 0.93
CA PHE A 98 6.95 -2.70 0.20
C PHE A 98 5.63 -3.28 -0.30
N ASP A 99 5.57 -4.61 -0.56
CA ASP A 99 4.37 -5.26 -1.10
C ASP A 99 3.27 -5.44 -0.05
N THR A 100 3.62 -5.60 1.24
CA THR A 100 2.68 -5.95 2.31
C THR A 100 2.55 -4.86 3.40
N ALA A 101 3.36 -3.81 3.33
CA ALA A 101 3.47 -2.79 4.36
C ALA A 101 2.11 -2.15 4.73
N TYR A 102 1.26 -1.86 3.76
CA TYR A 102 -0.05 -1.24 4.00
C TYR A 102 -1.01 -2.11 4.82
N GLU A 103 -0.80 -3.43 4.84
CA GLU A 103 -1.58 -4.37 5.64
C GLU A 103 -0.91 -4.70 6.98
N GLU A 104 0.43 -4.66 7.03
CA GLU A 104 1.20 -5.10 8.20
C GLU A 104 1.50 -3.96 9.17
N ILE A 105 1.72 -2.74 8.69
CA ILE A 105 2.01 -1.58 9.55
C ILE A 105 0.86 -1.28 10.52
N PRO A 106 -0.43 -1.28 10.13
CA PRO A 106 -1.52 -1.07 11.10
C PRO A 106 -1.51 -2.11 12.22
N LYS A 107 -1.24 -3.38 11.92
CA LYS A 107 -1.14 -4.44 12.94
C LYS A 107 0.05 -4.22 13.88
N TYR A 108 1.15 -3.69 13.34
CA TYR A 108 2.31 -3.33 14.16
C TYR A 108 2.01 -2.19 15.14
N TRP A 109 1.21 -1.21 14.72
CA TRP A 109 0.71 -0.18 15.63
C TRP A 109 -0.12 -0.78 16.76
N ASP A 110 -1.04 -1.70 16.43
CA ASP A 110 -1.86 -2.38 17.45
C ASP A 110 -0.99 -3.17 18.45
N GLU A 111 0.00 -3.92 17.97
CA GLU A 111 0.95 -4.66 18.81
C GLU A 111 1.72 -3.75 19.79
N ILE A 112 2.21 -2.61 19.31
CA ILE A 112 2.95 -1.66 20.15
C ILE A 112 2.01 -0.99 21.16
N CYS A 113 0.80 -0.62 20.74
CA CYS A 113 -0.22 -0.06 21.62
C CYS A 113 -0.61 -1.04 22.74
N GLU A 114 -0.89 -2.29 22.42
CA GLU A 114 -1.23 -3.30 23.40
C GLU A 114 -0.08 -3.57 24.39
N LYS A 115 1.15 -3.65 23.88
CA LYS A 115 2.30 -4.04 24.68
C LYS A 115 2.85 -2.96 25.59
N TYR A 116 2.86 -1.70 25.14
CA TYR A 116 3.56 -0.61 25.82
C TYR A 116 2.70 0.62 26.13
N ALA A 117 1.64 0.86 25.35
CA ALA A 117 0.84 2.06 25.51
C ALA A 117 -0.38 1.86 26.43
N ALA A 118 -0.95 0.66 26.46
CA ALA A 118 -2.17 0.37 27.20
C ALA A 118 -2.07 0.71 28.70
N ASN A 119 -0.95 0.36 29.35
CA ASN A 119 -0.71 0.67 30.75
C ASN A 119 -0.63 2.19 31.01
N VAL A 120 0.11 2.89 30.16
CA VAL A 120 0.32 4.36 30.28
C VAL A 120 -0.99 5.11 30.00
N TYR A 121 -1.73 4.74 28.96
CA TYR A 121 -3.01 5.36 28.63
C TYR A 121 -4.12 5.06 29.65
N ALA A 122 -4.00 3.98 30.42
CA ALA A 122 -4.86 3.74 31.58
C ALA A 122 -4.54 4.66 32.79
N GLY A 123 -3.55 5.56 32.67
CA GLY A 123 -3.14 6.49 33.73
C GLY A 123 -2.21 5.85 34.75
N ASN A 124 -1.68 4.68 34.53
CA ASN A 124 -0.74 4.02 35.42
C ASN A 124 0.69 4.54 35.25
N PRO A 125 1.54 4.50 36.27
CA PRO A 125 2.97 4.80 36.10
C PRO A 125 3.62 3.77 35.20
N PRO A 126 4.66 4.18 34.42
CA PRO A 126 5.37 3.27 33.52
C PRO A 126 6.03 2.12 34.28
N ALA A 127 5.79 0.89 33.85
CA ALA A 127 6.28 -0.33 34.52
C ALA A 127 7.68 -0.74 34.06
N ASN A 128 8.16 -0.20 32.94
CA ASN A 128 9.45 -0.53 32.34
C ASN A 128 10.07 0.69 31.60
N PRO A 129 11.36 0.62 31.21
CA PRO A 129 12.03 1.71 30.52
C PRO A 129 11.38 2.08 29.17
N GLN A 130 10.80 1.12 28.45
CA GLN A 130 10.13 1.35 27.18
C GLN A 130 8.84 2.16 27.34
N GLU A 131 8.00 1.83 28.32
CA GLU A 131 6.80 2.61 28.66
C GLU A 131 7.17 4.03 29.13
N LYS A 132 8.27 4.16 29.92
CA LYS A 132 8.76 5.46 30.31
C LYS A 132 9.20 6.29 29.10
N ALA A 133 9.96 5.70 28.19
CA ALA A 133 10.40 6.37 26.97
C ALA A 133 9.20 6.75 26.08
N LEU A 134 8.18 5.89 25.98
CA LEU A 134 6.94 6.16 25.24
C LEU A 134 6.26 7.42 25.77
N MET A 135 6.14 7.53 27.10
CA MET A 135 5.50 8.68 27.75
C MET A 135 6.33 9.96 27.63
N ASP A 136 7.63 9.87 27.93
CA ASP A 136 8.54 11.04 27.97
C ASP A 136 8.77 11.66 26.57
N ASN A 137 8.63 10.87 25.49
CA ASN A 137 8.91 11.29 24.12
C ASN A 137 7.66 11.31 23.23
N CYS A 138 6.45 11.15 23.78
CA CYS A 138 5.20 11.10 23.00
C CYS A 138 5.27 10.12 21.83
N ILE A 139 5.80 8.89 22.06
CA ILE A 139 5.92 7.87 21.01
C ILE A 139 4.51 7.49 20.52
N GLY A 140 4.29 7.60 19.22
CA GLY A 140 3.00 7.50 18.56
C GLY A 140 2.64 8.77 17.79
N GLU A 141 3.40 9.88 17.97
CA GLU A 141 3.22 11.09 17.21
C GLU A 141 3.74 10.94 15.76
N PHE A 142 4.74 10.07 15.56
CA PHE A 142 5.36 9.86 14.23
C PHE A 142 5.37 8.39 13.81
N GLY A 143 5.06 8.17 12.52
CA GLY A 143 5.44 7.00 11.75
C GLY A 143 6.55 7.38 10.77
N ILE A 144 7.68 6.69 10.79
CA ILE A 144 8.82 7.06 9.96
C ILE A 144 9.21 5.90 9.06
N CYS A 145 9.12 6.12 7.75
CA CYS A 145 9.62 5.19 6.74
C CYS A 145 11.07 5.54 6.43
N ILE A 146 11.99 4.63 6.71
CA ILE A 146 13.42 4.79 6.47
C ILE A 146 13.81 3.82 5.35
N ASP A 147 14.22 4.38 4.23
CA ASP A 147 14.65 3.66 3.02
C ASP A 147 16.18 3.50 3.07
N ASP A 148 16.64 2.38 3.61
CA ASP A 148 18.06 2.00 3.61
C ASP A 148 18.39 1.29 2.30
N GLU A 149 19.48 1.67 1.62
CA GLU A 149 19.89 1.08 0.34
C GLU A 149 20.01 -0.45 0.38
N LYS A 150 20.45 -1.01 1.50
CA LYS A 150 20.58 -2.48 1.67
C LYS A 150 19.22 -3.16 1.85
N ALA A 151 18.29 -2.53 2.51
CA ALA A 151 16.94 -3.03 2.69
C ALA A 151 16.14 -2.87 1.38
N SER A 152 16.23 -1.73 0.72
CA SER A 152 15.57 -1.41 -0.55
C SER A 152 15.98 -2.34 -1.68
N SER A 153 17.25 -2.72 -1.76
CA SER A 153 17.69 -3.72 -2.75
C SER A 153 17.02 -5.08 -2.59
N LYS A 154 16.39 -5.34 -1.44
CA LYS A 154 15.62 -6.54 -1.11
C LYS A 154 14.11 -6.31 -1.09
N GLY A 155 13.64 -5.14 -1.55
CA GLY A 155 12.22 -4.77 -1.51
C GLY A 155 11.68 -4.49 -0.10
N LYS A 156 12.56 -4.04 0.83
CA LYS A 156 12.21 -3.77 2.23
C LYS A 156 12.61 -2.36 2.64
N PHE A 157 12.01 -1.90 3.74
CA PHE A 157 12.37 -0.66 4.43
C PHE A 157 12.16 -0.82 5.94
N THR A 158 12.73 0.07 6.74
CA THR A 158 12.48 0.12 8.18
C THR A 158 11.36 1.10 8.47
N TYR A 159 10.35 0.66 9.23
CA TYR A 159 9.31 1.54 9.78
C TYR A 159 9.52 1.73 11.27
N LEU A 160 9.44 2.98 11.74
CA LEU A 160 9.68 3.36 13.13
C LEU A 160 8.43 4.05 13.68
N ILE A 161 7.79 3.47 14.69
CA ILE A 161 6.77 4.14 15.51
C ILE A 161 7.50 4.98 16.53
N ALA A 162 7.44 6.30 16.41
CA ALA A 162 8.34 7.21 17.11
C ALA A 162 7.65 8.40 17.77
N GLY A 163 8.44 9.06 18.59
CA GLY A 163 8.17 10.39 19.13
C GLY A 163 9.42 11.23 19.14
N LYS A 164 9.29 12.53 19.41
CA LYS A 164 10.42 13.45 19.45
C LYS A 164 11.33 13.13 20.64
N TYR A 165 12.60 12.81 20.35
CA TYR A 165 13.55 12.51 21.42
C TYR A 165 13.89 13.75 22.24
N THR A 166 13.63 13.68 23.54
CA THR A 166 13.84 14.77 24.50
C THR A 166 15.12 14.61 25.32
N GLY A 167 15.85 13.50 25.14
CA GLY A 167 17.06 13.14 25.87
C GLY A 167 16.87 11.91 26.75
N GLY A 168 17.96 11.46 27.38
CA GLY A 168 17.95 10.29 28.28
C GLY A 168 18.56 9.04 27.63
N GLU A 169 18.41 7.90 28.30
CA GLU A 169 18.87 6.61 27.79
C GLU A 169 17.90 6.07 26.74
N VAL A 170 18.44 5.42 25.71
CA VAL A 170 17.67 4.69 24.71
C VAL A 170 17.45 3.26 25.24
N PRO A 171 16.21 2.86 25.58
CA PRO A 171 15.94 1.52 26.08
C PRO A 171 16.30 0.43 25.07
N GLU A 172 16.62 -0.75 25.57
CA GLU A 172 16.89 -1.92 24.73
C GLU A 172 15.69 -2.20 23.79
N GLY A 173 16.00 -2.47 22.51
CA GLY A 173 15.00 -2.74 21.45
C GLY A 173 14.36 -1.48 20.87
N MET A 174 14.79 -0.30 21.29
CA MET A 174 14.37 0.97 20.67
C MET A 174 15.47 1.53 19.76
N MET A 175 15.09 2.30 18.77
CA MET A 175 15.96 2.93 17.80
C MET A 175 15.92 4.45 17.95
N LEU A 176 17.10 5.08 17.90
CA LEU A 176 17.26 6.51 17.74
C LEU A 176 17.56 6.83 16.27
N TYR A 177 16.81 7.77 15.70
CA TYR A 177 17.05 8.25 14.33
C TYR A 177 17.20 9.77 14.34
N GLU A 178 18.12 10.30 13.55
CA GLU A 178 18.40 11.72 13.46
C GLU A 178 18.12 12.26 12.06
N PHE A 179 17.30 13.28 12.00
CA PHE A 179 17.08 14.05 10.79
C PHE A 179 17.99 15.26 10.78
N GLU A 180 18.63 15.48 9.64
CA GLU A 180 19.39 16.69 9.41
C GLU A 180 18.46 17.88 9.15
N GLN A 181 18.98 19.10 9.33
CA GLN A 181 18.25 20.30 8.96
C GLN A 181 18.04 20.33 7.45
N GLY A 182 16.85 20.73 6.99
CA GLY A 182 16.53 20.77 5.56
C GLY A 182 15.18 21.41 5.23
N GLU A 183 14.86 21.38 3.94
CA GLU A 183 13.54 21.75 3.44
C GLU A 183 12.65 20.50 3.36
N TRP A 184 11.39 20.68 3.73
CA TRP A 184 10.40 19.63 3.77
C TRP A 184 9.14 20.03 3.02
N ALA A 185 8.64 19.19 2.17
CA ALA A 185 7.31 19.29 1.62
C ALA A 185 6.34 18.65 2.61
N VAL A 186 5.44 19.45 3.15
CA VAL A 186 4.43 19.05 4.15
C VAL A 186 3.08 18.96 3.45
N PHE A 187 2.45 17.81 3.52
CA PHE A 187 1.14 17.52 2.96
C PHE A 187 0.16 17.27 4.11
N ASP A 188 -0.78 18.18 4.29
CA ASP A 188 -1.86 18.01 5.28
C ASP A 188 -2.82 16.91 4.80
N CYS A 189 -3.28 16.06 5.72
CA CYS A 189 -4.22 14.97 5.48
C CYS A 189 -5.39 15.07 6.45
N VAL A 190 -6.61 14.95 5.93
CA VAL A 190 -7.83 14.88 6.75
C VAL A 190 -8.60 13.63 6.38
N GLY A 191 -8.97 12.85 7.36
CA GLY A 191 -9.75 11.62 7.20
C GLY A 191 -9.29 10.49 8.09
N ALA A 192 -10.13 9.45 8.16
CA ALA A 192 -9.82 8.26 8.94
C ALA A 192 -8.56 7.55 8.42
N ILE A 193 -7.70 7.10 9.33
CA ILE A 193 -6.53 6.29 8.98
C ILE A 193 -6.82 4.80 9.23
N PRO A 194 -6.18 3.91 8.48
CA PRO A 194 -5.01 4.16 7.61
C PRO A 194 -5.33 4.67 6.18
N GLU A 195 -6.58 4.61 5.71
CA GLU A 195 -6.94 4.79 4.31
C GLU A 195 -6.60 6.19 3.77
N ALA A 196 -6.90 7.25 4.51
CA ALA A 196 -6.62 8.62 4.08
C ALA A 196 -5.11 8.83 3.87
N LEU A 197 -4.30 8.40 4.84
CA LEU A 197 -2.86 8.58 4.81
C LEU A 197 -2.19 7.70 3.73
N GLN A 198 -2.62 6.46 3.58
CA GLN A 198 -2.13 5.54 2.52
C GLN A 198 -2.46 6.07 1.12
N SER A 199 -3.65 6.64 0.94
CA SER A 199 -4.06 7.28 -0.31
C SER A 199 -3.17 8.49 -0.62
N LEU A 200 -2.96 9.37 0.36
CA LEU A 200 -2.09 10.53 0.24
C LEU A 200 -0.64 10.12 -0.08
N ASN A 201 -0.09 9.15 0.64
CA ASN A 201 1.26 8.62 0.41
C ASN A 201 1.41 8.09 -1.03
N THR A 202 0.44 7.32 -1.49
CA THR A 202 0.43 6.81 -2.87
C THR A 202 0.45 7.92 -3.91
N ARG A 203 -0.34 8.99 -3.71
CA ARG A 203 -0.37 10.15 -4.61
C ARG A 203 0.93 10.94 -4.59
N ILE A 204 1.54 11.12 -3.43
CA ILE A 204 2.83 11.81 -3.31
C ILE A 204 3.90 11.10 -4.17
N PHE A 205 4.06 9.80 -4.00
CA PHE A 205 5.13 9.05 -4.67
C PHE A 205 4.84 8.70 -6.13
N LYS A 206 3.56 8.54 -6.52
CA LYS A 206 3.19 8.19 -7.89
C LYS A 206 2.89 9.39 -8.79
N GLU A 207 2.47 10.50 -8.22
CA GLU A 207 1.99 11.66 -8.99
C GLU A 207 2.83 12.90 -8.71
N TRP A 208 2.89 13.35 -7.45
CA TRP A 208 3.52 14.61 -7.09
C TRP A 208 5.03 14.60 -7.31
N LEU A 209 5.73 13.62 -6.75
CA LEU A 209 7.19 13.57 -6.82
C LEU A 209 7.73 13.39 -8.25
N PRO A 210 7.19 12.46 -9.08
CA PRO A 210 7.61 12.33 -10.47
C PRO A 210 7.22 13.54 -11.33
N GLY A 211 6.09 14.18 -11.05
CA GLY A 211 5.55 15.31 -11.81
C GLY A 211 6.05 16.68 -11.34
N ASN A 212 6.83 16.76 -10.26
CA ASN A 212 7.28 18.04 -9.70
C ASN A 212 8.55 18.54 -10.41
N PRO A 213 8.52 19.70 -11.07
CA PRO A 213 9.69 20.25 -11.78
C PRO A 213 10.70 20.91 -10.83
N ASP A 214 10.28 21.34 -9.63
CA ASP A 214 11.04 22.24 -8.77
C ASP A 214 11.79 21.49 -7.65
N TYR A 215 11.29 20.33 -7.23
CA TYR A 215 11.81 19.61 -6.07
C TYR A 215 12.10 18.15 -6.37
N GLU A 216 13.10 17.61 -5.68
CA GLU A 216 13.43 16.19 -5.63
C GLU A 216 13.71 15.76 -4.17
N LEU A 217 13.74 14.46 -3.90
CA LEU A 217 14.07 13.94 -2.56
C LEU A 217 15.47 14.38 -2.14
N SER A 218 15.62 14.81 -0.89
CA SER A 218 16.92 15.15 -0.29
C SER A 218 17.39 14.16 0.77
N GLY A 219 16.55 13.17 1.14
CA GLY A 219 16.86 12.18 2.16
C GLY A 219 16.20 10.85 1.87
N ASN A 220 16.48 9.88 2.74
CA ASN A 220 16.01 8.51 2.63
C ASN A 220 14.93 8.15 3.67
N ALA A 221 14.35 9.14 4.34
CA ALA A 221 13.30 8.91 5.30
C ALA A 221 12.20 9.96 5.17
N ASN A 222 10.95 9.54 5.24
CA ASN A 222 9.78 10.40 5.31
C ASN A 222 9.03 10.19 6.62
N VAL A 223 8.26 11.19 7.03
CA VAL A 223 7.54 11.22 8.31
C VAL A 223 6.04 11.28 8.06
N GLU A 224 5.32 10.40 8.71
CA GLU A 224 3.88 10.48 8.93
C GLU A 224 3.69 11.14 10.30
N TRP A 225 3.00 12.25 10.36
CA TRP A 225 2.63 12.92 11.61
C TRP A 225 1.17 12.65 11.94
N TYR A 226 0.91 12.37 13.22
CA TYR A 226 -0.39 12.05 13.75
C TYR A 226 -0.79 13.05 14.83
N ASP A 227 -2.02 13.58 14.76
CA ASP A 227 -2.57 14.42 15.83
C ASP A 227 -2.96 13.56 17.03
N CYS A 228 -2.05 13.45 17.99
CA CYS A 228 -2.26 12.68 19.21
C CYS A 228 -3.15 13.41 20.24
N VAL A 229 -3.57 14.63 19.98
CA VAL A 229 -4.30 15.49 20.93
C VAL A 229 -5.78 15.59 20.57
N ASN A 230 -6.08 15.72 19.26
CA ASN A 230 -7.43 16.03 18.81
C ASN A 230 -7.98 14.90 17.94
N GLY A 231 -9.15 14.38 18.31
CA GLY A 231 -9.87 13.38 17.53
C GLY A 231 -9.36 11.95 17.73
N LYS A 232 -10.07 11.04 17.12
CA LYS A 232 -9.71 9.62 17.04
C LYS A 232 -9.28 9.29 15.63
N THR A 233 -8.33 8.39 15.49
CA THR A 233 -7.83 7.93 14.19
C THR A 233 -8.90 7.39 13.23
N THR A 234 -10.07 7.04 13.77
CA THR A 234 -11.23 6.57 13.02
C THR A 234 -12.20 7.68 12.58
N ASP A 235 -11.98 8.91 13.02
CA ASP A 235 -12.88 10.02 12.72
C ASP A 235 -12.65 10.52 11.29
N ALA A 236 -13.73 10.90 10.61
CA ALA A 236 -13.67 11.37 9.23
C ALA A 236 -12.97 12.72 9.06
N ASP A 237 -12.82 13.47 10.15
CA ASP A 237 -12.14 14.75 10.24
C ASP A 237 -10.81 14.67 11.02
N TYR A 238 -10.27 13.47 11.22
CA TYR A 238 -8.97 13.29 11.86
C TYR A 238 -7.85 13.93 11.06
N HIS A 239 -6.96 14.67 11.73
CA HIS A 239 -5.84 15.36 11.14
C HIS A 239 -4.54 14.55 11.24
N SER A 240 -3.87 14.43 10.12
CA SER A 240 -2.53 13.86 10.00
C SER A 240 -1.76 14.58 8.90
N ALA A 241 -0.49 14.25 8.70
CA ALA A 241 0.30 14.83 7.62
C ALA A 241 1.40 13.88 7.16
N ILE A 242 1.87 14.07 5.93
CA ILE A 242 3.10 13.42 5.41
C ILE A 242 4.13 14.50 5.13
N TRP A 243 5.35 14.31 5.67
CA TRP A 243 6.47 15.21 5.49
C TRP A 243 7.56 14.50 4.68
N ILE A 244 7.93 15.09 3.56
CA ILE A 244 8.94 14.54 2.64
C ILE A 244 10.14 15.49 2.62
N PRO A 245 11.36 15.03 2.94
CA PRO A 245 12.56 15.86 2.84
C PRO A 245 12.87 16.12 1.37
N VAL A 246 13.00 17.39 1.01
CA VAL A 246 13.19 17.81 -0.38
C VAL A 246 14.33 18.80 -0.52
N LYS A 247 14.87 18.90 -1.74
CA LYS A 247 15.78 19.96 -2.18
C LYS A 247 15.34 20.45 -3.55
N ARG A 248 15.71 21.68 -3.88
CA ARG A 248 15.47 22.22 -5.22
C ARG A 248 16.34 21.49 -6.24
N ARG A 249 15.77 21.27 -7.41
CA ARG A 249 16.47 20.72 -8.59
C ARG A 249 17.46 21.70 -9.16
#